data_c05f8702892ddadf32c266e742dbc677
#
_entry.id   c05f8702892ddadf32c266e742dbc677
#
_cell.length_a   1.000
_cell.length_b   1.000
_cell.length_c   1.000
_cell.angle_alpha   90.00
_cell.angle_beta   90.00
_cell.angle_gamma   90.00
#
_symmetry.space_group_name_H-M   'P 1'
#
loop_
_entity.id
_entity.type
_entity.pdbx_description
1 polymer ?
#
loop_
_entity_poly.entity_id
_entity_poly.type
_entity_poly.pdbx_seq_one_letter_code
_entity_poly.pdbx_strand_id
1 'polypeptide(L)'
;LTILALITIVGLPSWARFAVSGQSDDYLLEDVQKEYREQDNDRNSTSWGRDTTRGKQKPLPMGVFQWKIDKRLGTVIPAENTDTAVHNFQNWKMQDGMTGTYSHTGNTGSARLSRIFMDRKEDRDFIFLTPLSYFRNSVSDFLFTNTKSPITNIAYHSCGNKQNGEDRVRGNFATNINKISGIGFCLDYNYARGYYSNQQNSQFGAVIYGYYRGDRYNMHAYINANHMKNAESGGLVEDSYITEPWKYQQKFGTKDIPVNLNSTWNKNDDENYYLTHRYNMGYDREIVVPDSLKPQPPSDSELLSELDDSIRVQLNSDSVSRQLAIDSLRAKWERELIKPTEFVSVASVIHTFQIRHLNHTFYDQGNNSGYYTNMYWGEGGNIKDVTNVMSVRNTVGLAMNEGFRKWVKMGLTFFATHEYRKYRQPTHLPDTTFQSSESEHEVLIGAELRKSKGKTLH
;
A
#
# COMPACT_ATOMS: atom_id res chain seq x y z
N LEU A 1 19.81 12.59 8.89
CA LEU A 1 20.28 12.15 10.23
C LEU A 1 19.14 12.04 11.25
N THR A 2 18.03 12.74 11.07
CA THR A 2 16.84 12.70 11.95
C THR A 2 15.94 11.48 11.76
N ILE A 3 16.00 10.82 10.62
CA ILE A 3 15.17 9.62 10.32
C ILE A 3 15.74 8.35 10.98
N LEU A 4 17.05 8.28 11.19
CA LEU A 4 17.67 7.13 11.87
C LEU A 4 17.45 7.12 13.39
N ALA A 5 17.19 8.27 14.00
CA ALA A 5 17.00 8.39 15.45
C ALA A 5 15.61 7.94 15.94
N LEU A 6 14.61 7.85 15.04
CA LEU A 6 13.26 7.42 15.42
C LEU A 6 13.10 5.89 15.50
N ILE A 7 14.00 5.15 14.90
CA ILE A 7 13.97 3.67 14.93
C ILE A 7 14.51 3.10 16.25
N THR A 8 15.29 3.88 16.99
CA THR A 8 15.92 3.44 18.26
C THR A 8 15.09 3.69 19.51
N ILE A 9 13.95 4.39 19.44
CA ILE A 9 13.15 4.78 20.61
C ILE A 9 11.96 3.84 20.86
N VAL A 10 11.61 2.96 19.94
CA VAL A 10 10.60 1.93 20.20
C VAL A 10 11.31 0.66 20.70
N GLY A 11 11.73 0.69 21.95
CA GLY A 11 12.11 -0.52 22.68
C GLY A 11 10.92 -1.48 22.68
N LEU A 12 11.02 -2.58 21.95
CA LEU A 12 10.03 -3.65 21.97
C LEU A 12 9.90 -4.16 23.42
N PRO A 13 8.70 -4.13 24.01
CA PRO A 13 8.49 -4.65 25.34
C PRO A 13 8.83 -6.14 25.42
N SER A 14 9.34 -6.56 26.56
CA SER A 14 9.91 -7.90 26.83
C SER A 14 8.95 -9.08 26.63
N TRP A 15 7.66 -8.85 26.38
CA TRP A 15 6.66 -9.88 26.08
C TRP A 15 6.61 -10.27 24.58
N ALA A 16 7.38 -9.61 23.72
CA ALA A 16 7.50 -9.99 22.30
C ALA A 16 8.36 -11.26 22.06
N ARG A 17 8.83 -11.92 23.11
CA ARG A 17 9.48 -13.23 23.04
C ARG A 17 8.47 -14.34 23.24
N PHE A 18 7.48 -14.48 22.38
CA PHE A 18 6.62 -15.65 22.42
C PHE A 18 6.93 -16.62 21.28
N ALA A 19 6.98 -17.88 21.73
CA ALA A 19 7.33 -19.07 20.98
C ALA A 19 6.64 -19.16 19.61
N VAL A 20 7.45 -19.36 18.61
CA VAL A 20 7.04 -19.81 17.28
C VAL A 20 6.56 -21.25 17.43
N SER A 21 5.27 -21.48 17.56
CA SER A 21 4.68 -22.77 17.23
C SER A 21 4.32 -22.71 15.73
N GLY A 22 5.21 -23.24 14.92
CA GLY A 22 5.10 -23.14 13.47
C GLY A 22 4.22 -24.23 12.87
N GLN A 23 2.91 -24.15 13.01
CA GLN A 23 2.01 -25.09 12.31
C GLN A 23 0.71 -24.49 11.77
N SER A 24 0.31 -23.27 12.15
CA SER A 24 -0.96 -22.69 11.69
C SER A 24 -0.88 -21.93 10.37
N ASP A 25 0.32 -21.60 9.89
CA ASP A 25 0.49 -20.66 8.78
C ASP A 25 0.36 -21.24 7.39
N ASP A 26 0.52 -22.56 7.23
CA ASP A 26 0.35 -23.23 5.94
C ASP A 26 -1.11 -23.21 5.47
N TYR A 27 -2.06 -23.21 6.40
CA TYR A 27 -3.51 -23.24 6.06
C TYR A 27 -4.02 -21.89 5.57
N LEU A 28 -3.56 -20.78 6.14
CA LEU A 28 -3.96 -19.44 5.66
C LEU A 28 -3.42 -19.13 4.26
N LEU A 29 -2.21 -19.61 3.96
CA LEU A 29 -1.64 -19.52 2.60
C LEU A 29 -2.33 -20.47 1.63
N GLU A 30 -2.74 -21.67 2.09
CA GLU A 30 -3.50 -22.62 1.26
C GLU A 30 -4.93 -22.16 1.00
N ASP A 31 -5.62 -21.54 1.95
CA ASP A 31 -6.97 -21.04 1.74
C ASP A 31 -6.99 -19.83 0.81
N VAL A 32 -6.05 -18.89 0.94
CA VAL A 32 -5.87 -17.82 -0.04
C VAL A 32 -5.46 -18.37 -1.41
N GLN A 33 -4.63 -19.42 -1.46
CA GLN A 33 -4.26 -20.10 -2.72
C GLN A 33 -5.42 -20.90 -3.31
N LYS A 34 -6.28 -21.51 -2.48
CA LYS A 34 -7.51 -22.18 -2.94
C LYS A 34 -8.52 -21.20 -3.52
N GLU A 35 -8.71 -20.07 -2.87
CA GLU A 35 -9.62 -19.01 -3.33
C GLU A 35 -9.16 -18.43 -4.69
N TYR A 36 -7.85 -18.26 -4.88
CA TYR A 36 -7.28 -17.88 -6.18
C TYR A 36 -7.41 -18.99 -7.24
N ARG A 37 -7.22 -20.26 -6.87
CA ARG A 37 -7.36 -21.38 -7.82
C ARG A 37 -8.80 -21.60 -8.29
N GLU A 38 -9.79 -21.35 -7.45
CA GLU A 38 -11.20 -21.50 -7.81
C GLU A 38 -11.70 -20.32 -8.65
N GLN A 39 -11.20 -19.10 -8.44
CA GLN A 39 -11.50 -17.95 -9.32
C GLN A 39 -10.93 -18.11 -10.74
N ASP A 40 -9.76 -18.72 -10.89
CA ASP A 40 -9.17 -19.01 -12.20
C ASP A 40 -9.92 -20.13 -12.96
N ASN A 41 -10.47 -21.10 -12.24
CA ASN A 41 -11.27 -22.17 -12.86
C ASN A 41 -12.63 -21.67 -13.39
N ASP A 42 -13.26 -20.69 -12.71
CA ASP A 42 -14.53 -20.13 -13.15
C ASP A 42 -14.39 -19.17 -14.34
N ARG A 43 -13.23 -18.50 -14.51
CA ARG A 43 -12.96 -17.65 -15.68
C ARG A 43 -12.64 -18.44 -16.96
N ASN A 44 -12.16 -19.69 -16.82
CA ASN A 44 -11.82 -20.54 -17.97
C ASN A 44 -12.99 -21.36 -18.52
N SER A 45 -14.21 -21.22 -18.01
CA SER A 45 -15.37 -21.96 -18.48
C SER A 45 -16.09 -21.37 -19.69
N THR A 46 -15.68 -20.18 -20.19
CA THR A 46 -16.17 -19.66 -21.49
C THR A 46 -15.29 -20.15 -22.64
N SER A 47 -15.65 -21.33 -23.10
CA SER A 47 -15.03 -22.03 -24.21
C SER A 47 -15.28 -21.37 -25.56
N TRP A 48 -14.20 -21.02 -26.27
CA TRP A 48 -14.15 -21.12 -27.74
C TRP A 48 -12.80 -21.71 -28.14
N GLY A 49 -12.84 -22.95 -28.69
CA GLY A 49 -11.68 -23.58 -29.31
C GLY A 49 -11.00 -24.70 -28.48
N ARG A 50 -11.46 -25.91 -28.65
CA ARG A 50 -10.87 -27.13 -28.10
C ARG A 50 -9.58 -27.47 -28.85
N ASP A 51 -8.44 -27.16 -28.25
CA ASP A 51 -7.16 -27.76 -28.62
C ASP A 51 -6.81 -28.85 -27.60
N THR A 52 -6.95 -30.12 -28.02
CA THR A 52 -6.93 -31.30 -27.15
C THR A 52 -5.54 -31.90 -26.91
N THR A 53 -4.46 -31.22 -27.27
CA THR A 53 -3.11 -31.81 -27.27
C THR A 53 -2.10 -31.19 -26.30
N ARG A 54 -2.45 -30.16 -25.52
CA ARG A 54 -1.60 -29.66 -24.45
C ARG A 54 -2.15 -30.09 -23.10
N GLY A 55 -1.47 -31.02 -22.44
CA GLY A 55 -1.72 -31.32 -21.03
C GLY A 55 -1.77 -30.02 -20.24
N LYS A 56 -2.86 -29.81 -19.49
CA LYS A 56 -3.05 -28.63 -18.62
C LYS A 56 -1.85 -28.52 -17.68
N GLN A 57 -0.88 -27.69 -18.05
CA GLN A 57 0.15 -27.27 -17.11
C GLN A 57 -0.57 -26.57 -15.96
N LYS A 58 -0.50 -27.12 -14.77
CA LYS A 58 -0.99 -26.44 -13.56
C LYS A 58 -0.22 -25.11 -13.49
N PRO A 59 -0.92 -23.96 -13.41
CA PRO A 59 -0.23 -22.70 -13.25
C PRO A 59 0.68 -22.79 -12.04
N LEU A 60 1.94 -22.41 -12.22
CA LEU A 60 2.90 -22.34 -11.12
C LEU A 60 2.34 -21.36 -10.08
N PRO A 61 2.24 -21.73 -8.80
CA PRO A 61 1.76 -20.82 -7.79
C PRO A 61 2.68 -19.61 -7.76
N MET A 62 2.14 -18.41 -8.02
CA MET A 62 2.88 -17.16 -7.90
C MET A 62 3.30 -17.01 -6.44
N GLY A 63 4.58 -16.90 -6.18
CA GLY A 63 5.12 -16.71 -4.83
C GLY A 63 4.97 -15.30 -4.29
N VAL A 64 4.11 -14.45 -4.90
CA VAL A 64 3.93 -13.03 -4.57
C VAL A 64 2.46 -12.74 -4.37
N PHE A 65 2.14 -12.14 -3.24
CA PHE A 65 0.78 -11.70 -2.88
C PHE A 65 0.79 -10.22 -2.58
N GLN A 66 -0.20 -9.51 -3.11
CA GLN A 66 -0.36 -8.09 -2.89
C GLN A 66 -1.74 -7.76 -2.35
N TRP A 67 -1.81 -6.76 -1.48
CA TRP A 67 -3.07 -6.25 -0.95
C TRP A 67 -2.97 -4.75 -0.69
N LYS A 68 -4.12 -4.12 -0.65
CA LYS A 68 -4.32 -2.76 -0.17
C LYS A 68 -4.91 -2.78 1.24
N ILE A 69 -4.86 -1.66 1.89
CA ILE A 69 -5.53 -1.46 3.18
C ILE A 69 -6.52 -0.31 3.10
N ASP A 70 -7.65 -0.46 3.78
CA ASP A 70 -8.53 0.68 4.01
C ASP A 70 -7.84 1.70 4.93
N LYS A 71 -7.80 2.95 4.50
CA LYS A 71 -7.13 4.06 5.20
C LYS A 71 -7.64 4.28 6.63
N ARG A 72 -8.92 3.98 6.91
CA ARG A 72 -9.57 4.28 8.19
C ARG A 72 -9.45 3.14 9.20
N LEU A 73 -9.79 1.95 8.79
CA LEU A 73 -9.88 0.77 9.67
C LEU A 73 -8.75 -0.25 9.43
N GLY A 74 -7.84 0.03 8.49
CA GLY A 74 -6.73 -0.88 8.18
C GLY A 74 -7.18 -2.25 7.69
N THR A 75 -8.41 -2.35 7.17
CA THR A 75 -8.91 -3.63 6.66
C THR A 75 -8.19 -4.00 5.37
N VAL A 76 -7.77 -5.24 5.30
CA VAL A 76 -7.07 -5.79 4.14
C VAL A 76 -8.05 -5.99 2.98
N ILE A 77 -7.67 -5.51 1.82
CA ILE A 77 -8.38 -5.66 0.55
C ILE A 77 -7.42 -6.36 -0.40
N PRO A 78 -7.63 -7.65 -0.72
CA PRO A 78 -6.76 -8.38 -1.63
C PRO A 78 -6.68 -7.67 -2.99
N ALA A 79 -5.50 -7.63 -3.59
CA ALA A 79 -5.34 -7.17 -4.96
C ALA A 79 -5.79 -8.29 -5.92
N GLU A 80 -6.59 -7.94 -6.91
CA GLU A 80 -7.15 -8.93 -7.85
C GLU A 80 -6.08 -9.63 -8.70
N ASN A 81 -5.02 -8.90 -9.11
CA ASN A 81 -3.92 -9.46 -9.89
C ASN A 81 -2.62 -8.76 -9.54
N THR A 82 -1.54 -9.53 -9.38
CA THR A 82 -0.18 -8.99 -9.35
C THR A 82 0.28 -8.76 -10.78
N ASP A 83 0.75 -7.55 -11.09
CA ASP A 83 1.33 -7.26 -12.40
C ASP A 83 2.65 -8.02 -12.58
N THR A 84 2.63 -9.01 -13.45
CA THR A 84 3.77 -9.84 -13.81
C THR A 84 4.32 -9.54 -15.21
N ALA A 85 3.81 -8.52 -15.87
CA ALA A 85 4.27 -8.14 -17.21
C ALA A 85 5.72 -7.63 -17.17
N VAL A 86 6.63 -8.39 -17.78
CA VAL A 86 8.05 -8.03 -17.88
C VAL A 86 8.27 -6.91 -18.90
N HIS A 87 7.42 -6.86 -19.92
CA HIS A 87 7.51 -5.92 -21.04
C HIS A 87 6.21 -5.15 -21.20
N ASN A 88 6.03 -4.13 -20.38
CA ASN A 88 4.81 -3.32 -20.39
C ASN A 88 5.04 -1.91 -20.96
N PHE A 89 6.08 -1.72 -21.79
CA PHE A 89 6.40 -0.41 -22.35
C PHE A 89 5.30 0.16 -23.26
N GLN A 90 4.53 -0.71 -23.93
CA GLN A 90 3.40 -0.30 -24.77
C GLN A 90 2.24 0.30 -23.96
N ASN A 91 2.13 -0.07 -22.68
CA ASN A 91 1.13 0.44 -21.77
C ASN A 91 1.69 1.56 -20.86
N TRP A 92 2.84 2.12 -21.22
CA TRP A 92 3.40 3.28 -20.56
C TRP A 92 2.48 4.49 -20.73
N LYS A 93 1.72 4.79 -19.71
CA LYS A 93 0.68 5.83 -19.75
C LYS A 93 0.78 6.79 -18.58
N MET A 94 2.01 7.11 -18.21
CA MET A 94 2.22 8.03 -17.10
C MET A 94 1.67 9.41 -17.40
N GLN A 95 1.74 9.85 -18.65
CA GLN A 95 1.31 11.16 -19.05
C GLN A 95 -0.21 11.20 -19.30
N ASP A 96 -0.72 10.29 -20.12
CA ASP A 96 -2.12 10.31 -20.58
C ASP A 96 -3.07 9.46 -19.70
N GLY A 97 -2.56 8.68 -18.75
CA GLY A 97 -3.31 7.71 -17.96
C GLY A 97 -3.61 6.41 -18.72
N MET A 98 -4.19 5.44 -18.04
CA MET A 98 -4.46 4.10 -18.62
C MET A 98 -5.44 4.14 -19.81
N THR A 99 -6.35 5.10 -19.82
CA THR A 99 -7.40 5.25 -20.84
C THR A 99 -7.14 6.39 -21.82
N GLY A 100 -6.03 7.14 -21.66
CA GLY A 100 -5.76 8.34 -22.46
C GLY A 100 -6.72 9.50 -22.18
N THR A 101 -7.40 9.48 -21.03
CA THR A 101 -8.46 10.46 -20.69
C THR A 101 -7.97 11.63 -19.84
N TYR A 102 -6.66 11.78 -19.67
CA TYR A 102 -6.09 12.89 -18.92
C TYR A 102 -5.63 14.03 -19.83
N SER A 103 -5.88 15.26 -19.39
CA SER A 103 -5.22 16.46 -19.91
C SER A 103 -4.04 16.77 -19.00
N HIS A 104 -2.94 17.23 -19.60
CA HIS A 104 -1.71 17.60 -18.89
C HIS A 104 -1.13 18.90 -19.46
N THR A 105 -0.24 19.55 -18.70
CA THR A 105 0.32 20.85 -19.07
C THR A 105 1.67 20.76 -19.81
N GLY A 106 2.04 19.57 -20.29
CA GLY A 106 3.26 19.41 -21.08
C GLY A 106 3.94 18.07 -20.89
N ASN A 107 5.05 18.06 -20.18
CA ASN A 107 5.95 16.91 -20.04
C ASN A 107 5.50 15.90 -18.97
N THR A 108 6.22 14.79 -18.89
CA THR A 108 6.00 13.77 -17.86
C THR A 108 6.16 14.36 -16.46
N GLY A 109 5.18 14.13 -15.60
CA GLY A 109 5.17 14.69 -14.25
C GLY A 109 4.58 16.09 -14.14
N SER A 110 4.14 16.70 -15.24
CA SER A 110 3.40 17.97 -15.18
C SER A 110 2.02 17.79 -14.56
N ALA A 111 1.46 18.90 -14.10
CA ALA A 111 0.10 18.94 -13.58
C ALA A 111 -0.89 18.32 -14.57
N ARG A 112 -1.77 17.43 -14.09
CA ARG A 112 -2.75 16.76 -14.94
C ARG A 112 -4.12 16.65 -14.30
N LEU A 113 -5.14 16.59 -15.13
CA LEU A 113 -6.53 16.48 -14.70
C LEU A 113 -7.28 15.46 -15.57
N SER A 114 -8.11 14.64 -14.96
CA SER A 114 -9.00 13.75 -15.73
C SER A 114 -10.04 14.56 -16.50
N ARG A 115 -10.26 14.21 -17.77
CA ARG A 115 -11.38 14.72 -18.57
C ARG A 115 -12.71 14.15 -18.11
N ILE A 116 -12.70 12.99 -17.47
CA ILE A 116 -13.87 12.37 -16.87
C ILE A 116 -14.03 12.93 -15.45
N PHE A 117 -15.12 13.65 -15.22
CA PHE A 117 -15.36 14.33 -13.94
C PHE A 117 -15.36 13.36 -12.74
N MET A 118 -15.95 12.18 -12.89
CA MET A 118 -16.06 11.18 -11.82
C MET A 118 -14.71 10.56 -11.41
N ASP A 119 -13.70 10.61 -12.29
CA ASP A 119 -12.36 10.08 -12.03
C ASP A 119 -11.40 11.12 -11.42
N ARG A 120 -11.88 12.35 -11.20
CA ARG A 120 -11.07 13.41 -10.62
C ARG A 120 -10.78 13.12 -9.16
N LYS A 121 -9.51 13.03 -8.83
CA LYS A 121 -9.05 12.90 -7.44
C LYS A 121 -8.92 14.30 -6.85
N GLU A 122 -9.64 14.57 -5.79
CA GLU A 122 -9.57 15.83 -5.05
C GLU A 122 -8.87 15.59 -3.70
N ASP A 123 -7.90 16.42 -3.37
CA ASP A 123 -7.37 16.54 -2.02
C ASP A 123 -8.05 17.73 -1.35
N ARG A 124 -9.09 17.47 -0.57
CA ARG A 124 -9.89 18.53 0.05
C ARG A 124 -9.12 19.33 1.09
N ASP A 125 -8.14 18.69 1.71
CA ASP A 125 -7.35 19.31 2.77
C ASP A 125 -6.27 20.23 2.19
N PHE A 126 -5.85 19.99 0.93
CA PHE A 126 -4.73 20.71 0.33
C PHE A 126 -4.82 20.75 -1.20
N ILE A 127 -5.45 21.79 -1.70
CA ILE A 127 -5.80 21.97 -3.12
C ILE A 127 -4.59 21.89 -4.07
N PHE A 128 -3.41 22.29 -3.63
CA PHE A 128 -2.18 22.29 -4.45
C PHE A 128 -1.73 20.91 -4.91
N LEU A 129 -2.16 19.85 -4.21
CA LEU A 129 -1.84 18.47 -4.57
C LEU A 129 -2.83 17.83 -5.55
N THR A 130 -4.01 18.42 -5.76
CA THR A 130 -5.03 17.88 -6.65
C THR A 130 -4.49 17.55 -8.04
N PRO A 131 -3.82 18.47 -8.77
CA PRO A 131 -3.31 18.18 -10.11
C PRO A 131 -2.09 17.24 -10.11
N LEU A 132 -1.43 17.05 -8.98
CA LEU A 132 -0.26 16.19 -8.80
C LEU A 132 -0.59 14.86 -8.10
N SER A 133 -1.86 14.63 -7.73
CA SER A 133 -2.31 13.46 -6.97
C SER A 133 -1.97 12.12 -7.61
N TYR A 134 -1.81 12.08 -8.94
CA TYR A 134 -1.49 10.88 -9.71
C TYR A 134 -0.03 10.42 -9.58
N PHE A 135 0.86 11.31 -9.18
CA PHE A 135 2.29 11.03 -9.00
C PHE A 135 2.65 10.74 -7.55
N ARG A 136 1.67 10.85 -6.68
CA ARG A 136 1.84 10.68 -5.24
C ARG A 136 1.52 9.26 -4.80
N ASN A 137 2.38 8.71 -3.96
CA ASN A 137 2.06 7.47 -3.26
C ASN A 137 1.06 7.76 -2.13
N SER A 138 -0.09 7.10 -2.13
CA SER A 138 -1.14 7.22 -1.12
C SER A 138 -1.31 5.89 -0.39
N VAL A 139 -1.61 5.92 0.90
CA VAL A 139 -1.87 4.71 1.70
C VAL A 139 -2.98 3.84 1.10
N SER A 140 -4.04 4.46 0.60
CA SER A 140 -5.20 3.75 0.02
C SER A 140 -4.90 3.02 -1.30
N ASP A 141 -3.93 3.53 -2.05
CA ASP A 141 -3.57 2.97 -3.35
C ASP A 141 -2.33 2.07 -3.28
N PHE A 142 -1.63 2.09 -2.15
CA PHE A 142 -0.38 1.36 -1.97
C PHE A 142 -0.60 -0.14 -1.86
N LEU A 143 0.26 -0.91 -2.54
CA LEU A 143 0.24 -2.38 -2.55
C LEU A 143 1.30 -2.92 -1.59
N PHE A 144 0.87 -3.41 -0.45
CA PHE A 144 1.70 -4.20 0.44
C PHE A 144 2.00 -5.53 -0.23
N THR A 145 3.23 -5.99 -0.15
CA THR A 145 3.68 -7.18 -0.87
C THR A 145 4.25 -8.22 0.10
N ASN A 146 3.70 -9.44 0.02
CA ASN A 146 4.24 -10.64 0.64
C ASN A 146 4.90 -11.51 -0.44
N THR A 147 6.04 -12.09 -0.15
CA THR A 147 6.81 -12.84 -1.14
C THR A 147 7.53 -14.03 -0.51
N LYS A 148 7.61 -15.16 -1.20
CA LYS A 148 8.35 -16.34 -0.74
C LYS A 148 9.87 -16.14 -0.79
N SER A 149 10.35 -15.32 -1.71
CA SER A 149 11.77 -14.95 -1.86
C SER A 149 11.86 -13.44 -2.03
N PRO A 150 12.96 -12.79 -1.63
CA PRO A 150 13.14 -11.36 -1.85
C PRO A 150 12.95 -10.99 -3.32
N ILE A 151 12.18 -9.93 -3.55
CA ILE A 151 11.89 -9.39 -4.89
C ILE A 151 12.51 -8.01 -5.00
N THR A 152 13.21 -7.79 -6.10
CA THR A 152 13.67 -6.47 -6.53
C THR A 152 13.19 -6.22 -7.95
N ASN A 153 12.51 -5.12 -8.16
CA ASN A 153 12.09 -4.65 -9.48
C ASN A 153 12.62 -3.24 -9.71
N ILE A 154 13.46 -3.08 -10.71
CA ILE A 154 14.00 -1.77 -11.11
C ILE A 154 13.59 -1.53 -12.55
N ALA A 155 12.94 -0.39 -12.79
CA ALA A 155 12.53 0.06 -14.11
C ALA A 155 13.14 1.44 -14.38
N TYR A 156 13.76 1.58 -15.55
CA TYR A 156 14.27 2.85 -16.05
C TYR A 156 13.63 3.16 -17.39
N HIS A 157 13.13 4.36 -17.52
CA HIS A 157 12.54 4.87 -18.75
C HIS A 157 13.21 6.18 -19.09
N SER A 158 13.67 6.30 -20.30
CA SER A 158 14.29 7.52 -20.82
C SER A 158 13.77 7.82 -22.21
N CYS A 159 13.47 9.07 -22.49
CA CYS A 159 13.09 9.53 -23.81
C CYS A 159 13.57 10.97 -24.06
N GLY A 160 13.54 11.40 -25.32
CA GLY A 160 13.95 12.73 -25.74
C GLY A 160 15.46 12.90 -25.90
N ASN A 161 15.93 14.13 -25.90
CA ASN A 161 17.32 14.52 -26.08
C ASN A 161 17.80 15.39 -24.91
N LYS A 162 19.02 15.96 -24.98
CA LYS A 162 19.57 16.84 -23.94
C LYS A 162 18.69 18.05 -23.61
N GLN A 163 17.91 18.54 -24.55
CA GLN A 163 17.09 19.74 -24.40
C GLN A 163 15.73 19.46 -23.78
N ASN A 164 15.08 18.35 -24.19
CA ASN A 164 13.73 17.96 -23.76
C ASN A 164 13.66 16.54 -23.21
N GLY A 165 14.77 16.02 -22.68
CA GLY A 165 14.83 14.67 -22.12
C GLY A 165 13.94 14.49 -20.90
N GLU A 166 13.37 13.29 -20.79
CA GLU A 166 12.57 12.84 -19.69
C GLU A 166 13.11 11.51 -19.17
N ASP A 167 13.37 11.41 -17.90
CA ASP A 167 13.94 10.25 -17.25
C ASP A 167 13.10 9.85 -16.04
N ARG A 168 12.80 8.56 -15.92
CA ARG A 168 12.14 8.00 -14.74
C ARG A 168 12.83 6.75 -14.27
N VAL A 169 13.13 6.69 -12.99
CA VAL A 169 13.66 5.50 -12.30
C VAL A 169 12.66 5.06 -11.24
N ARG A 170 12.25 3.79 -11.29
CA ARG A 170 11.45 3.16 -10.24
C ARG A 170 12.19 1.97 -9.66
N GLY A 171 12.22 1.88 -8.36
CA GLY A 171 12.79 0.75 -7.63
C GLY A 171 11.80 0.25 -6.59
N ASN A 172 11.46 -1.03 -6.62
CA ASN A 172 10.63 -1.68 -5.61
C ASN A 172 11.41 -2.85 -5.03
N PHE A 173 11.47 -2.91 -3.73
CA PHE A 173 12.05 -4.02 -2.99
C PHE A 173 11.06 -4.52 -1.95
N ALA A 174 10.90 -5.84 -1.87
CA ALA A 174 10.09 -6.50 -0.86
C ALA A 174 10.78 -7.77 -0.38
N THR A 175 10.74 -7.99 0.91
CA THR A 175 11.26 -9.21 1.53
C THR A 175 10.44 -9.57 2.77
N ASN A 176 10.27 -10.85 2.99
CA ASN A 176 9.68 -11.36 4.22
C ASN A 176 10.76 -11.64 5.26
N ILE A 177 10.52 -11.25 6.49
CA ILE A 177 11.34 -11.62 7.65
C ILE A 177 10.97 -13.03 8.09
N ASN A 178 9.67 -13.32 8.06
CA ASN A 178 9.09 -14.63 8.32
C ASN A 178 7.76 -14.80 7.56
N LYS A 179 7.01 -15.89 7.76
CA LYS A 179 5.74 -16.15 7.07
C LYS A 179 4.66 -15.08 7.30
N ILE A 180 4.69 -14.40 8.45
CA ILE A 180 3.67 -13.45 8.89
C ILE A 180 4.12 -11.99 8.88
N SER A 181 5.40 -11.72 8.64
CA SER A 181 5.93 -10.35 8.63
C SER A 181 6.86 -10.11 7.46
N GLY A 182 6.77 -8.93 6.91
CA GLY A 182 7.62 -8.48 5.82
C GLY A 182 7.85 -6.97 5.86
N ILE A 183 8.86 -6.57 5.14
CA ILE A 183 9.26 -5.17 4.96
C ILE A 183 9.55 -4.91 3.49
N GLY A 184 9.45 -3.67 3.08
CA GLY A 184 9.86 -3.26 1.75
C GLY A 184 10.00 -1.76 1.62
N PHE A 185 10.56 -1.36 0.50
CA PHE A 185 10.65 0.04 0.13
C PHE A 185 10.37 0.23 -1.37
N CYS A 186 9.87 1.39 -1.71
CA CYS A 186 9.65 1.81 -3.09
C CYS A 186 10.26 3.19 -3.29
N LEU A 187 10.91 3.38 -4.43
CA LEU A 187 11.43 4.65 -4.89
C LEU A 187 10.86 4.94 -6.26
N ASP A 188 10.47 6.18 -6.50
CA ASP A 188 10.01 6.66 -7.82
C ASP A 188 10.57 8.06 -8.02
N TYR A 189 11.51 8.18 -8.94
CA TYR A 189 12.08 9.46 -9.32
C TYR A 189 11.79 9.74 -10.78
N ASN A 190 11.20 10.89 -11.04
CA ASN A 190 10.87 11.37 -12.37
C ASN A 190 11.43 12.78 -12.57
N TYR A 191 12.14 12.96 -13.66
CA TYR A 191 12.66 14.25 -14.07
C TYR A 191 12.35 14.50 -15.55
N ALA A 192 11.74 15.62 -15.85
CA ALA A 192 11.36 15.99 -17.19
C ALA A 192 11.70 17.46 -17.49
N ARG A 193 12.30 17.70 -18.65
CA ARG A 193 12.75 19.03 -19.09
C ARG A 193 11.75 19.63 -20.03
N GLY A 194 10.68 19.53 -20.25
CA GLY A 194 9.75 20.18 -21.19
C GLY A 194 10.36 20.77 -22.46
N TYR A 195 9.53 21.15 -23.37
CA TYR A 195 9.94 21.70 -24.68
C TYR A 195 10.36 23.19 -24.60
N TYR A 196 9.69 23.97 -23.76
CA TYR A 196 9.93 25.40 -23.60
C TYR A 196 10.85 25.70 -22.45
N SER A 197 11.37 26.92 -22.42
CA SER A 197 12.13 27.43 -21.27
C SER A 197 11.27 27.39 -20.01
N ASN A 198 11.92 27.19 -18.84
CA ASN A 198 11.29 27.16 -17.54
C ASN A 198 10.06 26.21 -17.43
N GLN A 199 10.13 25.05 -18.08
CA GLN A 199 9.08 24.02 -18.09
C GLN A 199 9.67 22.67 -17.65
N GLN A 200 10.26 22.60 -16.48
CA GLN A 200 10.87 21.38 -15.98
C GLN A 200 10.18 20.90 -14.71
N ASN A 201 10.09 19.58 -14.56
CA ASN A 201 9.50 18.94 -13.39
C ASN A 201 10.49 17.97 -12.77
N SER A 202 10.50 17.93 -11.45
CA SER A 202 11.24 16.94 -10.67
C SER A 202 10.33 16.37 -9.60
N GLN A 203 10.14 15.07 -9.61
CA GLN A 203 9.29 14.39 -8.66
C GLN A 203 10.07 13.25 -8.03
N PHE A 204 10.05 13.19 -6.72
CA PHE A 204 10.65 12.13 -5.94
C PHE A 204 9.63 11.60 -4.96
N GLY A 205 9.39 10.29 -4.99
CA GLY A 205 8.55 9.59 -4.05
C GLY A 205 9.32 8.44 -3.41
N ALA A 206 9.32 8.38 -2.09
CA ALA A 206 9.90 7.29 -1.34
C ALA A 206 8.86 6.71 -0.38
N VAL A 207 8.77 5.40 -0.30
CA VAL A 207 7.91 4.67 0.62
C VAL A 207 8.72 3.62 1.33
N ILE A 208 8.56 3.55 2.64
CA ILE A 208 9.03 2.44 3.46
C ILE A 208 7.80 1.85 4.14
N TYR A 209 7.65 0.54 4.08
CA TYR A 209 6.52 -0.12 4.70
C TYR A 209 6.93 -1.41 5.41
N GLY A 210 6.12 -1.80 6.37
CA GLY A 210 6.24 -3.06 7.05
C GLY A 210 4.88 -3.57 7.50
N TYR A 211 4.77 -4.87 7.66
CA TYR A 211 3.54 -5.49 8.17
C TYR A 211 3.85 -6.69 9.06
N TYR A 212 2.91 -6.96 9.93
CA TYR A 212 2.83 -8.16 10.74
C TYR A 212 1.38 -8.68 10.68
N ARG A 213 1.17 -9.93 10.27
CA ARG A 213 -0.13 -10.55 10.04
C ARG A 213 -0.22 -11.87 10.79
N GLY A 214 -0.37 -11.81 12.12
CA GLY A 214 -0.63 -12.98 12.94
C GLY A 214 -2.12 -13.13 13.25
N ASP A 215 -2.53 -14.28 13.81
CA ASP A 215 -3.92 -14.59 14.11
C ASP A 215 -4.55 -13.60 15.11
N ARG A 216 -3.84 -13.31 16.19
CA ARG A 216 -4.31 -12.43 17.27
C ARG A 216 -3.95 -10.97 17.07
N TYR A 217 -2.88 -10.68 16.35
CA TYR A 217 -2.40 -9.31 16.15
C TYR A 217 -1.99 -9.08 14.70
N ASN A 218 -2.49 -7.98 14.14
CA ASN A 218 -2.15 -7.52 12.80
C ASN A 218 -1.70 -6.07 12.87
N MET A 219 -0.64 -5.73 12.13
CA MET A 219 -0.11 -4.38 12.06
C MET A 219 0.33 -4.07 10.63
N HIS A 220 0.09 -2.83 10.20
CA HIS A 220 0.66 -2.28 8.97
C HIS A 220 1.23 -0.90 9.28
N ALA A 221 2.49 -0.70 8.94
CA ALA A 221 3.19 0.57 9.05
C ALA A 221 3.57 1.05 7.65
N TYR A 222 3.40 2.35 7.41
CA TYR A 222 3.68 2.96 6.12
C TYR A 222 4.21 4.37 6.35
N ILE A 223 5.37 4.65 5.78
CA ILE A 223 6.01 5.96 5.80
C ILE A 223 6.26 6.37 4.36
N ASN A 224 5.86 7.55 4.01
CA ASN A 224 5.96 8.07 2.66
C ASN A 224 6.44 9.52 2.69
N ALA A 225 7.33 9.86 1.75
CA ALA A 225 7.75 11.21 1.45
C ALA A 225 7.69 11.44 -0.05
N ASN A 226 6.89 12.41 -0.48
CA ASN A 226 6.81 12.85 -1.87
C ASN A 226 7.29 14.31 -1.94
N HIS A 227 8.23 14.57 -2.84
CA HIS A 227 8.72 15.89 -3.17
C HIS A 227 8.46 16.17 -4.66
N MET A 228 7.69 17.18 -4.96
CA MET A 228 7.28 17.53 -6.31
C MET A 228 7.62 19.00 -6.56
N LYS A 229 8.50 19.25 -7.52
CA LYS A 229 8.92 20.60 -7.90
C LYS A 229 8.65 20.80 -9.38
N ASN A 230 7.89 21.84 -9.70
CA ASN A 230 7.55 22.23 -11.05
C ASN A 230 8.04 23.65 -11.32
N ALA A 231 8.76 23.85 -12.42
CA ALA A 231 9.04 25.17 -12.93
C ALA A 231 7.85 25.68 -13.74
N GLU A 232 7.54 26.93 -13.60
CA GLU A 232 6.39 27.58 -14.24
C GLU A 232 6.87 28.55 -15.32
N SER A 233 6.45 28.31 -16.56
CA SER A 233 6.78 29.18 -17.69
C SER A 233 5.78 30.33 -17.90
N GLY A 234 4.58 30.22 -17.33
CA GLY A 234 3.50 31.20 -17.52
C GLY A 234 2.97 31.31 -18.96
N GLY A 235 3.34 30.33 -19.81
CA GLY A 235 3.01 30.32 -21.24
C GLY A 235 3.99 31.14 -22.10
N LEU A 236 3.72 31.16 -23.41
CA LEU A 236 4.53 31.92 -24.35
C LEU A 236 4.18 33.42 -24.29
N VAL A 237 5.17 34.27 -24.55
CA VAL A 237 4.95 35.74 -24.65
C VAL A 237 4.04 36.06 -25.84
N GLU A 238 4.23 35.35 -26.97
CA GLU A 238 3.42 35.51 -28.17
C GLU A 238 3.15 34.15 -28.83
N ASP A 239 1.90 33.91 -29.17
CA ASP A 239 1.49 32.68 -29.88
C ASP A 239 1.99 32.62 -31.31
N SER A 240 2.37 33.75 -31.90
CA SER A 240 2.92 33.85 -33.25
C SER A 240 4.18 33.02 -33.48
N TYR A 241 4.96 32.72 -32.44
CA TYR A 241 6.10 31.81 -32.54
C TYR A 241 5.71 30.39 -32.96
N ILE A 242 4.46 29.96 -32.67
CA ILE A 242 3.93 28.67 -33.05
C ILE A 242 3.01 28.76 -34.26
N THR A 243 2.10 29.74 -34.27
CA THR A 243 1.08 29.86 -35.30
C THR A 243 1.60 30.40 -36.63
N GLU A 244 2.61 31.27 -36.56
CA GLU A 244 3.16 31.95 -37.72
C GLU A 244 4.71 31.99 -37.73
N PRO A 245 5.38 30.80 -37.59
CA PRO A 245 6.85 30.75 -37.46
C PRO A 245 7.62 31.35 -38.62
N TRP A 246 7.01 31.52 -39.76
CA TRP A 246 7.59 32.13 -40.95
C TRP A 246 7.80 33.67 -40.82
N LYS A 247 7.18 34.31 -39.85
CA LYS A 247 7.42 35.77 -39.57
C LYS A 247 8.79 36.04 -39.00
N TYR A 248 9.43 35.02 -38.41
CA TYR A 248 10.72 35.13 -37.75
C TYR A 248 11.85 34.75 -38.74
N GLN A 249 12.79 35.62 -38.96
CA GLN A 249 13.88 35.41 -39.93
C GLN A 249 14.91 34.39 -39.48
N GLN A 250 15.01 34.08 -38.21
CA GLN A 250 15.97 33.12 -37.66
C GLN A 250 15.27 31.81 -37.28
N LYS A 251 15.91 30.69 -37.58
CA LYS A 251 15.51 29.41 -37.01
C LYS A 251 15.82 29.39 -35.54
N PHE A 252 14.81 29.21 -34.71
CA PHE A 252 14.95 29.12 -33.27
C PHE A 252 14.49 27.71 -32.81
N GLY A 253 15.13 27.22 -31.76
CA GLY A 253 14.67 26.04 -31.05
C GLY A 253 13.50 26.36 -30.11
N THR A 254 12.73 25.38 -29.72
CA THR A 254 11.61 25.61 -28.78
C THR A 254 12.05 26.21 -27.43
N LYS A 255 13.30 25.97 -27.03
CA LYS A 255 13.90 26.55 -25.83
C LYS A 255 14.25 28.04 -25.96
N ASP A 256 14.37 28.55 -27.18
CA ASP A 256 14.71 29.93 -27.46
C ASP A 256 13.47 30.82 -27.50
N ILE A 257 12.28 30.23 -27.52
CA ILE A 257 11.00 30.94 -27.53
C ILE A 257 10.80 31.61 -26.15
N PRO A 258 10.54 32.94 -26.14
CA PRO A 258 10.32 33.68 -24.89
C PRO A 258 9.07 33.18 -24.15
N VAL A 259 9.20 33.03 -22.84
CA VAL A 259 8.14 32.69 -21.92
C VAL A 259 7.86 33.78 -20.93
N ASN A 260 6.65 33.87 -20.41
CA ASN A 260 6.22 34.97 -19.54
C ASN A 260 6.90 34.94 -18.17
N LEU A 261 7.19 33.75 -17.61
CA LEU A 261 7.79 33.61 -16.31
C LEU A 261 9.19 32.99 -16.38
N ASN A 262 10.12 33.59 -15.64
CA ASN A 262 11.48 33.11 -15.48
C ASN A 262 11.78 32.93 -13.99
N SER A 263 12.49 31.83 -13.64
CA SER A 263 12.90 31.57 -12.26
C SER A 263 11.72 31.44 -11.27
N THR A 264 10.60 30.92 -11.75
CA THR A 264 9.36 30.70 -10.99
C THR A 264 9.14 29.21 -10.77
N TRP A 265 8.78 28.84 -9.54
CA TRP A 265 8.67 27.43 -9.12
C TRP A 265 7.50 27.21 -8.19
N ASN A 266 6.83 26.06 -8.37
CA ASN A 266 5.94 25.46 -7.39
C ASN A 266 6.60 24.23 -6.80
N LYS A 267 6.69 24.17 -5.49
CA LYS A 267 7.19 23.02 -4.77
C LYS A 267 6.12 22.51 -3.81
N ASN A 268 5.84 21.21 -3.88
CA ASN A 268 4.90 20.53 -3.01
C ASN A 268 5.59 19.37 -2.31
N ASP A 269 5.49 19.33 -0.99
CA ASP A 269 5.98 18.23 -0.17
C ASP A 269 4.78 17.57 0.53
N ASP A 270 4.71 16.22 0.51
CA ASP A 270 3.68 15.43 1.19
C ASP A 270 4.36 14.29 1.94
N GLU A 271 4.47 14.43 3.24
CA GLU A 271 5.00 13.43 4.15
C GLU A 271 3.86 12.80 4.93
N ASN A 272 3.83 11.47 4.98
CA ASN A 272 2.77 10.74 5.63
C ASN A 272 3.33 9.56 6.45
N TYR A 273 3.01 9.55 7.71
CA TYR A 273 3.34 8.51 8.67
C TYR A 273 2.04 7.83 9.08
N TYR A 274 1.91 6.56 8.75
CA TYR A 274 0.68 5.81 8.97
C TYR A 274 0.99 4.49 9.69
N LEU A 275 0.22 4.23 10.72
CA LEU A 275 0.25 2.99 11.49
C LEU A 275 -1.18 2.53 11.77
N THR A 276 -1.49 1.32 11.38
CA THR A 276 -2.74 0.67 11.81
C THR A 276 -2.42 -0.65 12.48
N HIS A 277 -3.11 -0.94 13.55
CA HIS A 277 -3.00 -2.21 14.22
C HIS A 277 -4.34 -2.69 14.74
N ARG A 278 -4.48 -4.01 14.75
CA ARG A 278 -5.70 -4.71 15.13
C ARG A 278 -5.35 -5.84 16.08
N TYR A 279 -6.06 -5.91 17.18
CA TYR A 279 -6.00 -7.02 18.11
C TYR A 279 -7.29 -7.82 18.04
N ASN A 280 -7.18 -9.09 17.66
CA ASN A 280 -8.28 -10.02 17.50
C ASN A 280 -8.50 -10.80 18.81
N MET A 281 -9.71 -10.77 19.30
CA MET A 281 -10.20 -11.56 20.43
C MET A 281 -11.05 -12.70 19.92
N GLY A 282 -10.77 -13.92 20.37
CA GLY A 282 -11.46 -15.10 19.89
C GLY A 282 -11.09 -16.34 20.69
N TYR A 283 -11.36 -17.49 20.11
CA TYR A 283 -11.10 -18.80 20.71
C TYR A 283 -10.51 -19.76 19.67
N ASP A 284 -9.78 -20.73 20.16
CA ASP A 284 -9.23 -21.78 19.31
C ASP A 284 -10.30 -22.89 19.13
N ARG A 285 -10.62 -23.21 17.88
CA ARG A 285 -11.58 -24.23 17.48
C ARG A 285 -10.83 -25.43 16.94
N GLU A 286 -11.20 -26.65 17.38
CA GLU A 286 -10.65 -27.88 16.81
C GLU A 286 -11.08 -28.04 15.34
N ILE A 287 -10.11 -28.30 14.47
CA ILE A 287 -10.34 -28.59 13.05
C ILE A 287 -10.66 -30.06 12.91
N VAL A 288 -11.73 -30.35 12.21
CA VAL A 288 -12.05 -31.73 11.81
C VAL A 288 -11.11 -32.13 10.66
N VAL A 289 -10.06 -32.89 11.00
CA VAL A 289 -9.12 -33.41 10.00
C VAL A 289 -9.78 -34.61 9.30
N PRO A 290 -9.78 -34.68 7.96
CA PRO A 290 -10.22 -35.85 7.23
C PRO A 290 -9.45 -37.10 7.67
N ASP A 291 -10.12 -38.26 7.75
CA ASP A 291 -9.51 -39.51 8.23
C ASP A 291 -8.24 -39.91 7.46
N SER A 292 -8.15 -39.54 6.19
CA SER A 292 -6.96 -39.76 5.35
C SER A 292 -5.72 -39.01 5.77
N LEU A 293 -5.85 -37.92 6.55
CA LEU A 293 -4.77 -37.08 7.01
C LEU A 293 -4.52 -37.20 8.52
N LYS A 294 -5.29 -38.00 9.23
CA LYS A 294 -5.04 -38.27 10.63
C LYS A 294 -3.76 -39.10 10.75
N PRO A 295 -2.87 -38.78 11.71
CA PRO A 295 -1.73 -39.61 12.00
C PRO A 295 -2.24 -41.02 12.36
N GLN A 296 -1.67 -42.06 11.75
CA GLN A 296 -2.03 -43.42 12.06
C GLN A 296 -1.52 -43.76 13.47
N PRO A 297 -2.32 -44.47 14.28
CA PRO A 297 -1.86 -44.93 15.59
C PRO A 297 -0.63 -45.80 15.42
N PRO A 298 0.38 -45.68 16.30
CA PRO A 298 1.55 -46.53 16.24
C PRO A 298 1.12 -48.02 16.39
N SER A 299 1.89 -48.90 15.77
CA SER A 299 1.65 -50.30 15.84
C SER A 299 1.80 -50.84 17.27
N ASP A 300 1.13 -51.96 17.61
CA ASP A 300 1.18 -52.54 18.95
C ASP A 300 2.63 -52.85 19.38
N SER A 301 3.50 -53.18 18.43
CA SER A 301 4.94 -53.41 18.68
C SER A 301 5.70 -52.12 19.03
N GLU A 302 5.35 -51.02 18.41
CA GLU A 302 5.95 -49.72 18.70
C GLU A 302 5.51 -49.19 20.05
N LEU A 303 4.21 -49.29 20.39
CA LEU A 303 3.67 -48.94 21.71
C LEU A 303 4.33 -49.72 22.84
N LEU A 304 4.53 -51.02 22.65
CA LEU A 304 5.20 -51.85 23.63
C LEU A 304 6.72 -51.56 23.73
N SER A 305 7.35 -51.02 22.69
CA SER A 305 8.76 -50.64 22.73
C SER A 305 9.06 -49.46 23.63
N GLU A 306 8.07 -48.64 23.99
CA GLU A 306 8.20 -47.52 24.94
C GLU A 306 8.24 -48.01 26.41
N LEU A 307 7.91 -49.27 26.68
CA LEU A 307 7.93 -49.82 28.03
C LEU A 307 9.30 -50.43 28.34
N ASP A 308 9.69 -50.36 29.63
CA ASP A 308 10.90 -51.02 30.14
C ASP A 308 10.93 -52.50 29.79
N ASP A 309 12.10 -53.03 29.44
CA ASP A 309 12.25 -54.43 29.03
C ASP A 309 11.77 -55.42 30.10
N SER A 310 11.88 -55.10 31.38
CA SER A 310 11.40 -55.91 32.48
C SER A 310 9.86 -56.04 32.51
N ILE A 311 9.15 -54.97 32.20
CA ILE A 311 7.68 -54.94 32.11
C ILE A 311 7.22 -55.68 30.86
N ARG A 312 7.95 -55.54 29.75
CA ARG A 312 7.66 -56.14 28.47
C ARG A 312 7.78 -57.67 28.51
N VAL A 313 8.74 -58.21 29.27
CA VAL A 313 8.86 -59.66 29.49
C VAL A 313 7.71 -60.22 30.33
N GLN A 314 7.27 -59.49 31.36
CA GLN A 314 6.10 -59.92 32.18
C GLN A 314 4.78 -59.86 31.40
N LEU A 315 4.59 -58.87 30.53
CA LEU A 315 3.41 -58.75 29.67
C LEU A 315 3.33 -59.82 28.58
N ASN A 316 4.44 -60.40 28.17
CA ASN A 316 4.44 -61.49 27.19
C ASN A 316 3.91 -62.83 27.75
N SER A 317 3.83 -62.96 29.06
CA SER A 317 3.31 -64.20 29.70
C SER A 317 1.79 -64.22 29.87
N ASP A 318 1.13 -63.07 29.80
CA ASP A 318 -0.32 -62.94 29.97
C ASP A 318 -0.96 -62.06 28.87
N SER A 319 -1.76 -62.70 28.01
CA SER A 319 -2.38 -62.04 26.85
C SER A 319 -3.39 -60.93 27.24
N VAL A 320 -4.06 -61.09 28.39
CA VAL A 320 -5.05 -60.09 28.85
C VAL A 320 -4.37 -58.85 29.38
N SER A 321 -3.34 -59.01 30.19
CA SER A 321 -2.55 -57.91 30.72
C SER A 321 -1.81 -57.14 29.62
N ARG A 322 -1.35 -57.84 28.58
CA ARG A 322 -0.75 -57.23 27.40
C ARG A 322 -1.74 -56.36 26.64
N GLN A 323 -2.96 -56.83 26.41
CA GLN A 323 -4.00 -56.06 25.70
C GLN A 323 -4.39 -54.82 26.48
N LEU A 324 -4.57 -54.93 27.81
CA LEU A 324 -4.84 -53.78 28.68
C LEU A 324 -3.71 -52.72 28.65
N ALA A 325 -2.46 -53.15 28.61
CA ALA A 325 -1.32 -52.23 28.48
C ALA A 325 -1.32 -51.50 27.13
N ILE A 326 -1.56 -52.24 26.04
CA ILE A 326 -1.67 -51.64 24.68
C ILE A 326 -2.83 -50.64 24.64
N ASP A 327 -3.99 -50.97 25.17
CA ASP A 327 -5.14 -50.04 25.17
C ASP A 327 -4.88 -48.82 26.02
N SER A 328 -4.17 -48.95 27.15
CA SER A 328 -3.78 -47.81 28.00
C SER A 328 -2.77 -46.88 27.31
N LEU A 329 -1.79 -47.47 26.61
CA LEU A 329 -0.79 -46.72 25.85
C LEU A 329 -1.41 -46.04 24.63
N ARG A 330 -2.33 -46.71 23.94
CA ARG A 330 -3.09 -46.12 22.85
C ARG A 330 -3.95 -44.96 23.31
N ALA A 331 -4.64 -45.10 24.46
CA ALA A 331 -5.40 -44.03 25.07
C ALA A 331 -4.53 -42.87 25.55
N LYS A 332 -3.28 -43.15 25.98
CA LYS A 332 -2.31 -42.11 26.32
C LYS A 332 -1.86 -41.36 25.05
N TRP A 333 -1.51 -42.09 23.98
CA TRP A 333 -1.12 -41.49 22.69
C TRP A 333 -2.26 -40.63 22.12
N GLU A 334 -3.53 -41.09 22.17
CA GLU A 334 -4.68 -40.28 21.73
C GLU A 334 -4.89 -39.01 22.53
N ARG A 335 -4.56 -39.02 23.84
CA ARG A 335 -4.63 -37.82 24.70
C ARG A 335 -3.48 -36.85 24.42
N GLU A 336 -2.30 -37.37 24.11
CA GLU A 336 -1.10 -36.59 23.79
C GLU A 336 -1.12 -36.07 22.35
N LEU A 337 -1.99 -36.62 21.49
CA LEU A 337 -2.14 -36.17 20.13
C LEU A 337 -2.61 -34.71 20.11
N ILE A 338 -1.75 -33.81 19.65
CA ILE A 338 -2.10 -32.41 19.48
C ILE A 338 -3.14 -32.32 18.37
N LYS A 339 -4.37 -31.99 18.74
CA LYS A 339 -5.43 -31.74 17.77
C LYS A 339 -5.15 -30.39 17.10
N PRO A 340 -5.13 -30.34 15.77
CA PRO A 340 -4.94 -29.07 15.09
C PRO A 340 -6.11 -28.13 15.45
N THR A 341 -5.76 -26.91 15.85
CA THR A 341 -6.72 -25.87 16.21
C THR A 341 -6.57 -24.68 15.28
N GLU A 342 -7.68 -24.03 14.97
CA GLU A 342 -7.75 -22.79 14.20
C GLU A 342 -8.24 -21.67 15.13
N PHE A 343 -7.55 -20.54 15.13
CA PHE A 343 -8.01 -19.37 15.86
C PHE A 343 -9.19 -18.70 15.15
N VAL A 344 -10.32 -18.64 15.83
CA VAL A 344 -11.54 -18.01 15.32
C VAL A 344 -11.70 -16.64 16.00
N SER A 345 -11.53 -15.58 15.24
CA SER A 345 -11.71 -14.23 15.72
C SER A 345 -13.20 -13.86 15.83
N VAL A 346 -13.64 -13.47 17.02
CA VAL A 346 -15.01 -13.04 17.31
C VAL A 346 -15.14 -11.54 17.25
N ALA A 347 -14.24 -10.85 17.91
CA ALA A 347 -14.21 -9.39 18.00
C ALA A 347 -12.79 -8.87 17.80
N SER A 348 -12.67 -7.61 17.42
CA SER A 348 -11.37 -6.97 17.24
C SER A 348 -11.39 -5.53 17.73
N VAL A 349 -10.30 -5.13 18.36
CA VAL A 349 -10.02 -3.72 18.63
C VAL A 349 -9.07 -3.23 17.55
N ILE A 350 -9.41 -2.10 16.95
CA ILE A 350 -8.66 -1.49 15.85
C ILE A 350 -8.20 -0.12 16.32
N HIS A 351 -6.94 0.22 16.06
CA HIS A 351 -6.46 1.58 16.22
C HIS A 351 -5.64 1.96 15.00
N THR A 352 -5.94 3.12 14.42
CA THR A 352 -5.23 3.70 13.29
C THR A 352 -4.73 5.08 13.66
N PHE A 353 -3.45 5.30 13.47
CA PHE A 353 -2.77 6.55 13.71
C PHE A 353 -2.15 7.07 12.42
N GLN A 354 -2.34 8.34 12.12
CA GLN A 354 -1.78 8.99 10.94
C GLN A 354 -1.31 10.41 11.29
N ILE A 355 -0.09 10.72 10.90
CA ILE A 355 0.41 12.09 10.86
C ILE A 355 0.69 12.41 9.39
N ARG A 356 0.21 13.55 8.94
CA ARG A 356 0.46 14.05 7.60
C ARG A 356 0.97 15.48 7.66
N HIS A 357 2.04 15.74 6.97
CA HIS A 357 2.61 17.07 6.82
C HIS A 357 2.65 17.44 5.33
N LEU A 358 1.96 18.51 5.00
CA LEU A 358 1.82 19.03 3.65
C LEU A 358 2.42 20.41 3.60
N ASN A 359 3.21 20.68 2.57
CA ASN A 359 3.84 21.97 2.38
C ASN A 359 3.79 22.36 0.90
N HIS A 360 3.31 23.56 0.62
CA HIS A 360 3.38 24.19 -0.68
C HIS A 360 4.22 25.45 -0.59
N THR A 361 5.16 25.58 -1.49
CA THR A 361 5.97 26.79 -1.61
C THR A 361 5.87 27.29 -3.04
N PHE A 362 5.28 28.45 -3.22
CA PHE A 362 5.39 29.22 -4.44
C PHE A 362 6.58 30.17 -4.33
N TYR A 363 7.38 30.21 -5.36
CA TYR A 363 8.61 30.99 -5.37
C TYR A 363 8.84 31.63 -6.72
N ASP A 364 8.98 32.95 -6.74
CA ASP A 364 9.29 33.75 -7.93
C ASP A 364 10.48 34.67 -7.64
N GLN A 365 11.57 34.40 -8.34
CA GLN A 365 12.79 35.25 -8.33
C GLN A 365 12.92 36.11 -9.59
N GLY A 366 12.03 35.88 -10.56
CA GLY A 366 12.01 36.70 -11.77
C GLY A 366 11.41 38.08 -11.48
N ASN A 367 11.79 39.09 -12.21
CA ASN A 367 11.10 40.37 -12.17
C ASN A 367 9.82 40.30 -13.01
N ASN A 368 8.87 39.45 -12.59
CA ASN A 368 7.65 39.11 -13.34
C ASN A 368 6.43 39.92 -12.90
N SER A 369 6.65 41.12 -12.33
CA SER A 369 5.58 41.96 -11.76
C SER A 369 4.45 42.30 -12.73
N GLY A 370 4.73 42.43 -14.02
CA GLY A 370 3.71 42.68 -15.05
C GLY A 370 2.82 41.48 -15.42
N TYR A 371 3.18 40.28 -14.97
CA TYR A 371 2.41 39.07 -15.27
C TYR A 371 1.21 38.87 -14.35
N TYR A 372 1.35 39.26 -13.06
CA TYR A 372 0.32 39.05 -12.05
C TYR A 372 -0.65 40.23 -11.99
N THR A 373 -1.93 39.98 -12.11
CA THR A 373 -2.97 41.04 -12.18
C THR A 373 -3.20 41.73 -10.84
N ASN A 374 -3.02 40.98 -9.73
CA ASN A 374 -3.23 41.49 -8.37
C ASN A 374 -2.03 41.09 -7.51
N MET A 375 -1.07 41.97 -7.43
CA MET A 375 0.09 41.78 -6.55
C MET A 375 -0.08 42.57 -5.26
N TYR A 376 -0.04 41.84 -4.14
CA TYR A 376 -0.08 42.42 -2.81
C TYR A 376 1.32 42.65 -2.21
N TRP A 377 2.39 42.28 -2.93
CA TRP A 377 3.77 42.28 -2.42
C TRP A 377 4.58 43.52 -2.75
N GLY A 378 3.98 44.56 -3.23
CA GLY A 378 4.71 45.75 -3.61
C GLY A 378 5.57 45.60 -4.88
N GLU A 379 6.16 46.67 -5.36
CA GLU A 379 7.00 46.68 -6.53
C GLU A 379 8.38 46.05 -6.25
N GLY A 380 8.72 44.99 -6.98
CA GLY A 380 10.08 44.50 -7.14
C GLY A 380 10.67 43.76 -5.94
N GLY A 381 10.26 42.49 -5.72
CA GLY A 381 10.89 41.61 -4.74
C GLY A 381 10.74 40.15 -5.08
N ASN A 382 11.60 39.33 -4.50
CA ASN A 382 11.43 37.88 -4.55
C ASN A 382 10.17 37.48 -3.80
N ILE A 383 9.23 36.81 -4.50
CA ILE A 383 8.01 36.32 -3.92
C ILE A 383 8.30 34.92 -3.35
N LYS A 384 7.93 34.67 -2.11
CA LYS A 384 7.98 33.37 -1.50
C LYS A 384 6.78 33.17 -0.59
N ASP A 385 5.82 32.37 -1.07
CA ASP A 385 4.65 31.98 -0.29
C ASP A 385 4.77 30.57 0.17
N VAL A 386 4.52 30.36 1.46
CA VAL A 386 4.58 29.05 2.08
C VAL A 386 3.26 28.75 2.77
N THR A 387 2.55 27.78 2.24
CA THR A 387 1.33 27.23 2.84
C THR A 387 1.62 25.84 3.40
N ASN A 388 1.22 25.60 4.64
CA ASN A 388 1.58 24.39 5.38
C ASN A 388 0.34 23.84 6.07
N VAL A 389 0.15 22.54 5.99
CA VAL A 389 -0.91 21.83 6.71
C VAL A 389 -0.31 20.65 7.44
N MET A 390 -0.54 20.58 8.73
CA MET A 390 -0.22 19.41 9.56
C MET A 390 -1.51 18.80 10.05
N SER A 391 -1.73 17.52 9.78
CA SER A 391 -2.87 16.77 10.33
C SER A 391 -2.41 15.59 11.17
N VAL A 392 -3.10 15.38 12.29
CA VAL A 392 -2.94 14.22 13.16
C VAL A 392 -4.29 13.55 13.31
N ARG A 393 -4.40 12.33 12.82
CA ARG A 393 -5.64 11.55 12.84
C ARG A 393 -5.49 10.31 13.71
N ASN A 394 -6.44 10.12 14.62
CA ASN A 394 -6.57 8.93 15.45
C ASN A 394 -7.94 8.31 15.20
N THR A 395 -7.96 7.03 14.89
CA THR A 395 -9.20 6.26 14.74
C THR A 395 -9.17 5.06 15.66
N VAL A 396 -10.19 4.90 16.47
CA VAL A 396 -10.40 3.72 17.32
C VAL A 396 -11.67 3.02 16.84
N GLY A 397 -11.61 1.71 16.67
CA GLY A 397 -12.73 0.90 16.23
C GLY A 397 -12.89 -0.37 17.05
N LEU A 398 -14.15 -0.79 17.20
CA LEU A 398 -14.55 -2.06 17.76
C LEU A 398 -15.29 -2.84 16.69
N ALA A 399 -14.75 -3.97 16.27
CA ALA A 399 -15.34 -4.80 15.25
C ALA A 399 -15.85 -6.12 15.81
N MET A 400 -17.04 -6.51 15.42
CA MET A 400 -17.54 -7.86 15.51
C MET A 400 -17.25 -8.53 14.15
N ASN A 401 -16.46 -9.59 14.16
CA ASN A 401 -16.05 -10.25 12.93
C ASN A 401 -17.16 -11.20 12.43
N GLU A 402 -17.20 -11.41 11.11
CA GLU A 402 -18.10 -12.37 10.49
C GLU A 402 -17.54 -13.80 10.60
N GLY A 403 -18.41 -14.81 10.49
CA GLY A 403 -18.01 -16.21 10.32
C GLY A 403 -17.63 -16.96 11.60
N PHE A 404 -17.54 -16.33 12.77
CA PHE A 404 -17.25 -17.03 14.02
C PHE A 404 -18.35 -18.02 14.43
N ARG A 405 -19.56 -17.84 13.90
CA ARG A 405 -20.65 -18.83 13.92
C ARG A 405 -21.34 -18.90 12.56
N LYS A 406 -21.87 -20.06 12.19
CA LYS A 406 -22.53 -20.32 10.89
C LYS A 406 -23.67 -19.35 10.53
N TRP A 407 -24.32 -18.73 11.53
CA TRP A 407 -25.42 -17.78 11.32
C TRP A 407 -24.94 -16.31 11.25
N VAL A 408 -23.72 -16.01 11.71
CA VAL A 408 -23.14 -14.65 11.64
C VAL A 408 -22.48 -14.46 10.28
N LYS A 409 -23.24 -13.88 9.35
CA LYS A 409 -22.81 -13.68 7.95
C LYS A 409 -22.35 -12.25 7.64
N MET A 410 -22.33 -11.37 8.63
CA MET A 410 -21.95 -9.97 8.48
C MET A 410 -21.08 -9.53 9.66
N GLY A 411 -20.05 -8.76 9.37
CA GLY A 411 -19.25 -8.06 10.35
C GLY A 411 -19.80 -6.66 10.59
N LEU A 412 -19.76 -6.20 11.83
CA LEU A 412 -20.18 -4.86 12.23
C LEU A 412 -19.01 -4.18 12.94
N THR A 413 -18.64 -2.99 12.50
CA THR A 413 -17.58 -2.19 13.10
C THR A 413 -18.11 -0.84 13.50
N PHE A 414 -17.98 -0.47 14.76
CA PHE A 414 -18.19 0.89 15.25
C PHE A 414 -16.82 1.57 15.34
N PHE A 415 -16.73 2.82 14.95
CA PHE A 415 -15.49 3.56 15.03
C PHE A 415 -15.71 5.03 15.39
N ALA A 416 -14.71 5.61 16.02
CA ALA A 416 -14.60 7.03 16.27
C ALA A 416 -13.24 7.52 15.75
N THR A 417 -13.26 8.58 14.98
CA THR A 417 -12.06 9.24 14.44
C THR A 417 -12.00 10.66 15.00
N HIS A 418 -10.85 11.02 15.53
CA HIS A 418 -10.52 12.39 15.88
C HIS A 418 -9.38 12.85 14.97
N GLU A 419 -9.56 13.97 14.30
CA GLU A 419 -8.56 14.59 13.45
C GLU A 419 -8.31 16.03 13.93
N TYR A 420 -7.06 16.33 14.18
CA TYR A 420 -6.56 17.66 14.43
C TYR A 420 -5.82 18.16 13.18
N ARG A 421 -6.21 19.33 12.65
CA ARG A 421 -5.54 19.99 11.54
C ARG A 421 -5.05 21.36 11.98
N LYS A 422 -3.84 21.69 11.56
CA LYS A 422 -3.26 23.02 11.74
C LYS A 422 -2.82 23.55 10.39
N TYR A 423 -3.41 24.68 10.02
CA TYR A 423 -3.11 25.40 8.79
C TYR A 423 -2.20 26.57 9.09
N ARG A 424 -1.23 26.80 8.23
CA ARG A 424 -0.41 28.02 8.19
C ARG A 424 -0.38 28.52 6.77
N GLN A 425 -0.75 29.77 6.57
CA GLN A 425 -0.81 30.38 5.25
C GLN A 425 -0.33 31.82 5.30
N PRO A 426 0.28 32.36 4.23
CA PRO A 426 0.63 33.74 4.15
C PRO A 426 -0.65 34.59 4.09
N THR A 427 -0.66 35.69 4.83
CA THR A 427 -1.71 36.68 4.77
C THR A 427 -1.08 38.01 4.35
N HIS A 428 -1.48 38.53 3.20
CA HIS A 428 -0.95 39.74 2.63
C HIS A 428 -1.88 40.93 2.92
N LEU A 429 -1.32 41.95 3.53
CA LEU A 429 -1.95 43.25 3.67
C LEU A 429 -1.18 44.27 2.81
N PRO A 430 -1.75 45.43 2.47
CA PRO A 430 -1.11 46.39 1.60
C PRO A 430 0.32 46.75 2.01
N ASP A 431 0.59 46.82 3.29
CA ASP A 431 1.87 47.28 3.84
C ASP A 431 2.71 46.14 4.48
N THR A 432 2.17 44.95 4.64
CA THR A 432 2.89 43.90 5.35
C THR A 432 2.35 42.50 5.02
N THR A 433 3.23 41.51 5.11
CA THR A 433 2.88 40.09 5.00
C THR A 433 3.17 39.39 6.32
N PHE A 434 2.22 38.66 6.85
CA PHE A 434 2.40 37.81 8.01
C PHE A 434 1.83 36.41 7.80
N GLN A 435 2.26 35.48 8.60
CA GLN A 435 1.77 34.12 8.52
C GLN A 435 0.64 33.90 9.51
N SER A 436 -0.58 33.69 8.99
CA SER A 436 -1.73 33.29 9.81
C SER A 436 -1.67 31.80 10.16
N SER A 437 -2.22 31.44 11.30
CA SER A 437 -2.31 30.07 11.75
C SER A 437 -3.69 29.78 12.29
N GLU A 438 -4.34 28.77 11.73
CA GLU A 438 -5.66 28.29 12.14
C GLU A 438 -5.58 26.82 12.54
N SER A 439 -6.41 26.41 13.47
CA SER A 439 -6.50 25.02 13.89
C SER A 439 -7.95 24.54 13.93
N GLU A 440 -8.15 23.31 13.54
CA GLU A 440 -9.45 22.66 13.42
C GLU A 440 -9.43 21.29 14.11
N HIS A 441 -10.51 20.95 14.77
CA HIS A 441 -10.75 19.64 15.35
C HIS A 441 -12.01 19.04 14.70
N GLU A 442 -11.85 17.87 14.13
CA GLU A 442 -12.96 17.11 13.55
C GLU A 442 -13.14 15.81 14.31
N VAL A 443 -14.38 15.49 14.67
CA VAL A 443 -14.74 14.21 15.29
C VAL A 443 -15.77 13.54 14.41
N LEU A 444 -15.47 12.33 13.95
CA LEU A 444 -16.35 11.50 13.15
C LEU A 444 -16.66 10.22 13.90
N ILE A 445 -17.94 9.93 14.11
CA ILE A 445 -18.42 8.66 14.67
C ILE A 445 -19.20 7.95 13.58
N GLY A 446 -18.96 6.65 13.41
CA GLY A 446 -19.61 5.89 12.37
C GLY A 446 -19.68 4.41 12.67
N ALA A 447 -20.47 3.73 11.85
CA ALA A 447 -20.55 2.27 11.83
C ALA A 447 -20.40 1.77 10.40
N GLU A 448 -19.68 0.67 10.24
CA GLU A 448 -19.50 -0.02 8.96
C GLU A 448 -20.08 -1.43 9.07
N LEU A 449 -20.95 -1.78 8.14
CA LEU A 449 -21.46 -3.13 7.97
C LEU A 449 -20.73 -3.78 6.79
N ARG A 450 -20.06 -4.89 7.04
CA ARG A 450 -19.31 -5.64 6.02
C ARG A 450 -19.90 -7.03 5.85
N LYS A 451 -20.12 -7.40 4.59
CA LYS A 451 -20.45 -8.77 4.23
C LYS A 451 -19.37 -9.29 3.30
N SER A 452 -18.68 -10.38 3.73
CA SER A 452 -17.79 -11.11 2.83
C SER A 452 -18.63 -11.79 1.74
N LYS A 453 -18.19 -11.70 0.49
CA LYS A 453 -18.70 -12.54 -0.57
C LYS A 453 -18.17 -13.97 -0.33
N GLY A 454 -18.81 -14.69 0.58
CA GLY A 454 -18.54 -16.11 0.70
C GLY A 454 -18.99 -16.85 -0.58
N LYS A 455 -18.41 -17.98 -0.86
CA LYS A 455 -18.72 -18.90 -1.97
C LYS A 455 -20.19 -19.36 -2.08
N THR A 456 -21.07 -18.86 -1.25
CA THR A 456 -22.49 -19.24 -1.15
C THR A 456 -23.46 -18.25 -1.77
N LEU A 457 -23.00 -17.32 -2.59
CA LEU A 457 -23.84 -16.49 -3.43
C LEU A 457 -23.62 -16.88 -4.90
N HIS A 458 -24.12 -18.06 -5.25
CA HIS A 458 -24.50 -18.46 -6.60
C HIS A 458 -26.00 -18.31 -6.75
#